data_34ca2f3a1c95c4f5687b6024e503cacd
#
_entry.id   34ca2f3a1c95c4f5687b6024e503cacd
#
_cell.length_a   1.000
_cell.length_b   1.000
_cell.length_c   1.000
_cell.angle_alpha   90.00
_cell.angle_beta   90.00
_cell.angle_gamma   90.00
#
_symmetry.space_group_name_H-M   'P 1'
#
loop_
_entity.id
_entity.type
_entity.pdbx_description
1 polymer ?
#
loop_
_entity_poly.entity_id
_entity_poly.type
_entity_poly.pdbx_seq_one_letter_code
_entity_poly.pdbx_strand_id
1 'polypeptide(L)'
;HQMWTAQFWPFKKPNHFITSGGLGTMGFGLGAAIGARIGNPDTQVIHVTGDGSFRMNCNELATVAAQELPIITVVFKNNVLGMVRQWQKLFFDKRYSSTTLPDVIDYVKLAEAFGLDGYRVNTLDGLRDALEKAVASGKGNVITCDIDSDRDVFPIVPPGNAMHDQVLSAKDIGTK
;
A
#
# COMPACT_ATOMS: atom_id res chain seq x y z
N HIS A 1 1.41 -4.51 -0.64
CA HIS A 1 2.00 -3.27 -0.10
C HIS A 1 2.54 -3.42 1.31
N GLN A 2 1.76 -3.96 2.27
CA GLN A 2 2.18 -4.13 3.67
C GLN A 2 3.42 -5.00 3.80
N MET A 3 3.41 -6.20 3.22
CA MET A 3 4.52 -7.13 3.30
C MET A 3 5.76 -6.63 2.56
N TRP A 4 5.61 -6.06 1.37
CA TRP A 4 6.74 -5.46 0.65
C TRP A 4 7.36 -4.31 1.41
N THR A 5 6.54 -3.44 2.03
CA THR A 5 7.07 -2.36 2.87
C THR A 5 7.86 -2.92 4.05
N ALA A 6 7.33 -3.94 4.74
CA ALA A 6 8.04 -4.59 5.85
C ALA A 6 9.35 -5.26 5.42
N GLN A 7 9.38 -5.88 4.22
CA GLN A 7 10.55 -6.60 3.71
C GLN A 7 11.65 -5.69 3.16
N PHE A 8 11.27 -4.60 2.47
CA PHE A 8 12.21 -3.85 1.64
C PHE A 8 12.46 -2.42 2.08
N TRP A 9 11.63 -1.85 2.98
CA TRP A 9 11.88 -0.49 3.46
C TRP A 9 13.06 -0.48 4.44
N PRO A 10 14.07 0.39 4.23
CA PRO A 10 15.26 0.44 5.09
C PRO A 10 14.99 1.20 6.40
N PHE A 11 14.25 0.58 7.31
CA PHE A 11 13.96 1.17 8.62
C PHE A 11 15.26 1.42 9.41
N LYS A 12 15.49 2.66 9.82
CA LYS A 12 16.71 3.08 10.52
C LYS A 12 16.50 3.32 12.00
N LYS A 13 15.25 3.41 12.46
CA LYS A 13 14.92 3.70 13.86
C LYS A 13 13.72 2.86 14.30
N PRO A 14 13.64 2.48 15.59
CA PRO A 14 12.45 1.83 16.12
C PRO A 14 11.23 2.76 16.04
N ASN A 15 10.04 2.17 16.00
CA ASN A 15 8.74 2.88 15.92
C ASN A 15 8.54 3.77 14.69
N HIS A 16 9.37 3.62 13.64
CA HIS A 16 9.20 4.32 12.37
C HIS A 16 8.36 3.51 11.35
N PHE A 17 7.82 2.38 11.74
CA PHE A 17 6.91 1.56 10.94
C PHE A 17 5.63 1.30 11.74
N ILE A 18 4.51 1.83 11.25
CA ILE A 18 3.19 1.67 11.86
C ILE A 18 2.35 0.82 10.92
N THR A 19 1.88 -0.32 11.41
CA THR A 19 1.10 -1.25 10.62
C THR A 19 0.14 -2.06 11.48
N SER A 20 -0.97 -2.53 10.91
CA SER A 20 -1.86 -3.51 11.53
C SER A 20 -1.21 -4.89 11.46
N GLY A 21 -0.17 -5.14 12.29
CA GLY A 21 0.66 -6.36 12.24
C GLY A 21 -0.04 -7.63 12.69
N GLY A 22 -1.12 -7.55 13.46
CA GLY A 22 -1.88 -8.70 13.92
C GLY A 22 -2.83 -9.25 12.87
N LEU A 23 -3.80 -8.43 12.44
CA LEU A 23 -4.87 -8.84 11.52
C LEU A 23 -4.67 -8.35 10.07
N GLY A 24 -3.71 -7.46 9.80
CA GLY A 24 -3.54 -6.87 8.48
C GLY A 24 -4.77 -6.08 8.03
N THR A 25 -5.38 -5.31 8.94
CA THR A 25 -6.66 -4.64 8.74
C THR A 25 -6.61 -3.67 7.57
N MET A 26 -7.41 -3.92 6.54
CA MET A 26 -7.56 -3.01 5.41
C MET A 26 -8.25 -1.71 5.86
N GLY A 27 -7.81 -0.57 5.30
CA GLY A 27 -8.30 0.77 5.69
C GLY A 27 -7.60 1.40 6.90
N PHE A 28 -6.80 0.64 7.67
CA PHE A 28 -6.10 1.16 8.85
C PHE A 28 -5.10 2.29 8.54
N GLY A 29 -4.41 2.21 7.39
CA GLY A 29 -3.19 2.97 7.13
C GLY A 29 -3.37 4.48 7.09
N LEU A 30 -4.45 5.01 6.48
CA LEU A 30 -4.63 6.45 6.35
C LEU A 30 -4.88 7.12 7.70
N GLY A 31 -5.76 6.54 8.53
CA GLY A 31 -5.99 7.04 9.89
C GLY A 31 -4.74 6.99 10.76
N ALA A 32 -3.94 5.90 10.63
CA ALA A 32 -2.67 5.78 11.31
C ALA A 32 -1.64 6.83 10.85
N ALA A 33 -1.60 7.13 9.55
CA ALA A 33 -0.72 8.18 8.99
C ALA A 33 -1.12 9.57 9.48
N ILE A 34 -2.42 9.87 9.57
CA ILE A 34 -2.94 11.10 10.16
C ILE A 34 -2.47 11.23 11.62
N GLY A 35 -2.70 10.20 12.42
CA GLY A 35 -2.27 10.18 13.83
C GLY A 35 -0.77 10.32 13.99
N ALA A 36 0.02 9.63 13.16
CA ALA A 36 1.48 9.73 13.15
C ALA A 36 1.96 11.14 12.82
N ARG A 37 1.34 11.80 11.84
CA ARG A 37 1.70 13.17 11.44
C ARG A 37 1.35 14.20 12.50
N ILE A 38 0.19 14.08 13.13
CA ILE A 38 -0.22 14.97 14.23
C ILE A 38 0.68 14.79 15.46
N GLY A 39 1.02 13.53 15.78
CA GLY A 39 1.90 13.23 16.91
C GLY A 39 3.39 13.56 16.68
N ASN A 40 3.81 13.71 15.41
CA ASN A 40 5.20 13.99 15.02
C ASN A 40 5.24 15.03 13.89
N PRO A 41 4.96 16.31 14.18
CA PRO A 41 4.78 17.34 13.16
C PRO A 41 6.05 17.64 12.35
N ASP A 42 7.22 17.33 12.86
CA ASP A 42 8.51 17.58 12.18
C ASP A 42 8.99 16.39 11.34
N THR A 43 8.23 15.29 11.32
CA THR A 43 8.63 14.07 10.61
C THR A 43 7.77 13.87 9.35
N GLN A 44 8.41 13.63 8.20
CA GLN A 44 7.69 13.27 6.99
C GLN A 44 6.99 11.93 7.18
N VAL A 45 5.69 11.88 6.89
CA VAL A 45 4.90 10.66 6.94
C VAL A 45 4.57 10.21 5.52
N ILE A 46 4.88 8.95 5.22
CA ILE A 46 4.53 8.28 3.97
C ILE A 46 3.55 7.15 4.30
N HIS A 47 2.37 7.22 3.73
CA HIS A 47 1.34 6.19 3.81
C HIS A 47 1.44 5.29 2.58
N VAL A 48 1.89 4.04 2.75
CA VAL A 48 1.93 3.03 1.68
C VAL A 48 0.71 2.13 1.79
N THR A 49 -0.06 2.04 0.72
CA THR A 49 -1.33 1.28 0.71
C THR A 49 -1.57 0.59 -0.62
N GLY A 50 -2.45 -0.40 -0.65
CA GLY A 50 -3.02 -0.96 -1.87
C GLY A 50 -4.37 -0.29 -2.18
N ASP A 51 -4.78 -0.33 -3.44
CA ASP A 51 -6.05 0.25 -3.90
C ASP A 51 -7.28 -0.31 -3.17
N GLY A 52 -7.30 -1.61 -2.89
CA GLY A 52 -8.37 -2.24 -2.12
C GLY A 52 -8.46 -1.73 -0.68
N SER A 53 -7.32 -1.57 -0.01
CA SER A 53 -7.25 -1.03 1.35
C SER A 53 -7.60 0.47 1.38
N PHE A 54 -7.10 1.25 0.43
CA PHE A 54 -7.35 2.68 0.34
C PHE A 54 -8.82 3.01 0.15
N ARG A 55 -9.55 2.23 -0.67
CA ARG A 55 -11.00 2.40 -0.88
C ARG A 55 -11.82 2.36 0.41
N MET A 56 -11.36 1.63 1.41
CA MET A 56 -12.12 1.41 2.64
C MET A 56 -12.16 2.65 3.54
N ASN A 57 -11.18 3.56 3.40
CA ASN A 57 -11.07 4.73 4.27
C ASN A 57 -10.56 5.99 3.56
N CYS A 58 -10.69 6.09 2.23
CA CYS A 58 -10.25 7.25 1.46
C CYS A 58 -11.02 8.54 1.78
N ASN A 59 -12.18 8.45 2.42
CA ASN A 59 -12.94 9.60 2.94
C ASN A 59 -12.12 10.42 3.95
N GLU A 60 -11.15 9.83 4.64
CA GLU A 60 -10.25 10.56 5.56
C GLU A 60 -9.26 11.49 4.85
N LEU A 61 -9.24 11.51 3.51
CA LEU A 61 -8.59 12.60 2.77
C LEU A 61 -9.21 13.97 3.11
N ALA A 62 -10.48 14.01 3.53
CA ALA A 62 -11.10 15.21 4.07
C ALA A 62 -10.38 15.72 5.32
N THR A 63 -9.99 14.82 6.22
CA THR A 63 -9.21 15.15 7.43
C THR A 63 -7.80 15.64 7.05
N VAL A 64 -7.15 14.97 6.08
CA VAL A 64 -5.83 15.38 5.57
C VAL A 64 -5.89 16.80 5.01
N ALA A 65 -6.90 17.10 4.21
CA ALA A 65 -7.10 18.42 3.61
C ALA A 65 -7.46 19.50 4.67
N ALA A 66 -8.44 19.20 5.55
CA ALA A 66 -8.91 20.15 6.55
C ALA A 66 -7.84 20.52 7.59
N GLN A 67 -6.92 19.63 7.88
CA GLN A 67 -5.81 19.84 8.81
C GLN A 67 -4.49 20.19 8.10
N GLU A 68 -4.51 20.40 6.79
CA GLU A 68 -3.36 20.74 5.95
C GLU A 68 -2.15 19.80 6.19
N LEU A 69 -2.41 18.50 6.37
CA LEU A 69 -1.37 17.52 6.72
C LEU A 69 -0.54 17.14 5.49
N PRO A 70 0.78 17.36 5.47
CA PRO A 70 1.65 16.97 4.36
C PRO A 70 1.99 15.47 4.39
N ILE A 71 0.96 14.64 4.20
CA ILE A 71 1.09 13.19 4.12
C ILE A 71 1.23 12.78 2.65
N ILE A 72 2.25 11.99 2.34
CA ILE A 72 2.43 11.39 1.01
C ILE A 72 1.77 10.02 1.01
N THR A 73 0.64 9.88 0.30
CA THR A 73 -0.04 8.59 0.15
C THR A 73 0.37 7.93 -1.16
N VAL A 74 1.02 6.77 -1.08
CA VAL A 74 1.42 5.95 -2.23
C VAL A 74 0.47 4.76 -2.34
N VAL A 75 -0.33 4.73 -3.40
CA VAL A 75 -1.32 3.69 -3.67
C VAL A 75 -0.78 2.72 -4.72
N PHE A 76 -0.48 1.49 -4.33
CA PHE A 76 -0.19 0.41 -5.27
C PHE A 76 -1.50 -0.09 -5.88
N LYS A 77 -1.74 0.32 -7.13
CA LYS A 77 -2.97 0.01 -7.86
C LYS A 77 -2.74 -1.18 -8.78
N ASN A 78 -3.28 -2.32 -8.40
CA ASN A 78 -3.24 -3.55 -9.19
C ASN A 78 -4.64 -4.12 -9.51
N ASN A 79 -5.70 -3.44 -9.06
CA ASN A 79 -7.09 -3.83 -9.24
C ASN A 79 -7.44 -5.22 -8.70
N VAL A 80 -6.70 -5.69 -7.68
CA VAL A 80 -6.97 -6.97 -7.02
C VAL A 80 -6.72 -6.88 -5.51
N LEU A 81 -7.34 -7.77 -4.75
CA LEU A 81 -6.94 -8.05 -3.38
C LEU A 81 -5.70 -8.97 -3.42
N GLY A 82 -4.51 -8.37 -3.57
CA GLY A 82 -3.29 -9.05 -4.00
C GLY A 82 -2.92 -10.26 -3.14
N MET A 83 -2.93 -10.15 -1.81
CA MET A 83 -2.58 -11.27 -0.92
C MET A 83 -3.60 -12.41 -1.02
N VAL A 84 -4.90 -12.11 -1.05
CA VAL A 84 -5.94 -13.15 -1.20
C VAL A 84 -5.83 -13.83 -2.57
N ARG A 85 -5.61 -13.05 -3.63
CA ARG A 85 -5.38 -13.58 -4.98
C ARG A 85 -4.14 -14.48 -5.04
N GLN A 86 -3.03 -14.07 -4.40
CA GLN A 86 -1.81 -14.89 -4.33
C GLN A 86 -2.07 -16.23 -3.63
N TRP A 87 -2.83 -16.24 -2.54
CA TRP A 87 -3.20 -17.48 -1.85
C TRP A 87 -4.09 -18.38 -2.73
N GLN A 88 -5.07 -17.82 -3.40
CA GLN A 88 -5.91 -18.57 -4.35
C GLN A 88 -5.07 -19.13 -5.50
N LYS A 89 -4.08 -18.38 -5.96
CA LYS A 89 -3.13 -18.82 -6.98
C LYS A 89 -2.26 -19.99 -6.52
N LEU A 90 -1.71 -19.91 -5.31
CA LEU A 90 -0.69 -20.82 -4.82
C LEU A 90 -1.29 -22.09 -4.16
N PHE A 91 -2.42 -21.97 -3.48
CA PHE A 91 -2.96 -23.02 -2.62
C PHE A 91 -4.35 -23.52 -3.03
N PHE A 92 -5.02 -22.86 -3.98
CA PHE A 92 -6.39 -23.18 -4.38
C PHE A 92 -6.56 -23.29 -5.90
N ASP A 93 -5.56 -23.83 -6.61
CA ASP A 93 -5.59 -24.14 -8.05
C ASP A 93 -6.05 -22.94 -8.91
N LYS A 94 -5.68 -21.72 -8.55
CA LYS A 94 -6.10 -20.47 -9.23
C LYS A 94 -7.63 -20.29 -9.30
N ARG A 95 -8.37 -20.87 -8.38
CA ARG A 95 -9.81 -20.68 -8.27
C ARG A 95 -10.11 -19.30 -7.67
N TYR A 96 -9.98 -18.27 -8.49
CA TYR A 96 -10.16 -16.89 -8.08
C TYR A 96 -11.62 -16.59 -7.77
N SER A 97 -11.90 -16.05 -6.57
CA SER A 97 -13.23 -15.66 -6.14
C SER A 97 -13.14 -14.33 -5.40
N SER A 98 -13.92 -13.35 -5.87
CA SER A 98 -14.11 -12.04 -5.23
C SER A 98 -12.81 -11.25 -4.94
N THR A 99 -11.75 -11.50 -5.71
CA THR A 99 -10.44 -10.83 -5.53
C THR A 99 -10.12 -9.80 -6.58
N THR A 100 -10.90 -9.72 -7.65
CA THR A 100 -10.75 -8.68 -8.68
C THR A 100 -11.58 -7.46 -8.29
N LEU A 101 -10.95 -6.30 -8.32
CA LEU A 101 -11.58 -5.02 -8.05
C LEU A 101 -11.89 -4.31 -9.36
N PRO A 102 -13.10 -3.75 -9.54
CA PRO A 102 -13.41 -2.97 -10.73
C PRO A 102 -12.55 -1.70 -10.78
N ASP A 103 -12.04 -1.39 -11.96
CA ASP A 103 -11.24 -0.18 -12.22
C ASP A 103 -12.15 1.03 -12.49
N VAL A 104 -12.81 1.52 -11.45
CA VAL A 104 -13.79 2.60 -11.54
C VAL A 104 -13.36 3.87 -10.80
N ILE A 105 -12.23 3.84 -10.08
CA ILE A 105 -11.78 4.97 -9.28
C ILE A 105 -10.52 5.57 -9.89
N ASP A 106 -10.61 6.85 -10.25
CA ASP A 106 -9.46 7.69 -10.56
C ASP A 106 -8.98 8.36 -9.27
N TYR A 107 -7.89 7.86 -8.71
CA TYR A 107 -7.37 8.37 -7.43
C TYR A 107 -6.71 9.74 -7.56
N VAL A 108 -6.30 10.16 -8.76
CA VAL A 108 -5.82 11.54 -9.00
C VAL A 108 -6.99 12.50 -8.85
N LYS A 109 -8.08 12.26 -9.57
CA LYS A 109 -9.30 13.07 -9.44
C LYS A 109 -9.89 13.04 -8.04
N LEU A 110 -9.78 11.89 -7.36
CA LEU A 110 -10.22 11.79 -5.96
C LEU A 110 -9.40 12.71 -5.05
N ALA A 111 -8.08 12.74 -5.19
CA ALA A 111 -7.21 13.65 -4.44
C ALA A 111 -7.56 15.12 -4.74
N GLU A 112 -7.70 15.48 -6.01
CA GLU A 112 -8.07 16.81 -6.48
C GLU A 112 -9.42 17.26 -5.93
N ALA A 113 -10.40 16.35 -5.85
CA ALA A 113 -11.72 16.63 -5.26
C ALA A 113 -11.67 17.02 -3.77
N PHE A 114 -10.64 16.55 -3.05
CA PHE A 114 -10.35 16.96 -1.68
C PHE A 114 -9.37 18.16 -1.59
N GLY A 115 -8.97 18.76 -2.72
CA GLY A 115 -8.02 19.88 -2.75
C GLY A 115 -6.56 19.45 -2.54
N LEU A 116 -6.25 18.16 -2.71
CA LEU A 116 -4.91 17.60 -2.58
C LEU A 116 -4.27 17.40 -3.96
N ASP A 117 -2.94 17.29 -4.01
CA ASP A 117 -2.24 17.00 -5.24
C ASP A 117 -2.35 15.50 -5.59
N GLY A 118 -2.56 15.19 -6.87
CA GLY A 118 -2.66 13.81 -7.37
C GLY A 118 -1.64 13.51 -8.47
N TYR A 119 -1.01 12.34 -8.41
CA TYR A 119 -0.06 11.87 -9.43
C TYR A 119 -0.38 10.42 -9.82
N ARG A 120 -0.16 10.09 -11.09
CA ARG A 120 -0.24 8.71 -11.58
C ARG A 120 1.04 8.31 -12.29
N VAL A 121 1.60 7.18 -11.89
CA VAL A 121 2.90 6.69 -12.36
C VAL A 121 2.86 5.18 -12.63
N ASN A 122 3.70 4.72 -13.55
CA ASN A 122 3.88 3.30 -13.89
C ASN A 122 5.34 2.92 -14.11
N THR A 123 6.27 3.84 -13.80
CA THR A 123 7.72 3.63 -13.88
C THR A 123 8.40 4.07 -12.59
N LEU A 124 9.61 3.56 -12.33
CA LEU A 124 10.41 3.96 -11.16
C LEU A 124 10.85 5.43 -11.23
N ASP A 125 11.22 5.91 -12.42
CA ASP A 125 11.60 7.31 -12.59
C ASP A 125 10.40 8.23 -12.37
N GLY A 126 9.23 7.87 -12.92
CA GLY A 126 7.99 8.60 -12.65
C GLY A 126 7.62 8.64 -11.16
N LEU A 127 7.84 7.53 -10.44
CA LEU A 127 7.62 7.50 -8.99
C LEU A 127 8.59 8.41 -8.25
N ARG A 128 9.87 8.42 -8.64
CA ARG A 128 10.88 9.32 -8.05
C ARG A 128 10.49 10.77 -8.24
N ASP A 129 10.18 11.18 -9.46
CA ASP A 129 9.76 12.53 -9.79
C ASP A 129 8.50 12.97 -9.02
N ALA A 130 7.52 12.06 -8.89
CA ALA A 130 6.30 12.33 -8.14
C ALA A 130 6.57 12.49 -6.64
N LEU A 131 7.45 11.66 -6.05
CA LEU A 131 7.85 11.77 -4.66
C LEU A 131 8.62 13.07 -4.38
N GLU A 132 9.53 13.47 -5.27
CA GLU A 132 10.27 14.74 -5.15
C GLU A 132 9.30 15.94 -5.17
N LYS A 133 8.34 15.96 -6.10
CA LYS A 133 7.29 16.99 -6.17
C LYS A 133 6.42 16.98 -4.92
N ALA A 134 6.02 15.82 -4.45
CA ALA A 134 5.19 15.66 -3.27
C ALA A 134 5.88 16.21 -2.01
N VAL A 135 7.18 15.90 -1.82
CA VAL A 135 7.98 16.45 -0.73
C VAL A 135 8.12 17.98 -0.86
N ALA A 136 8.42 18.47 -2.06
CA ALA A 136 8.62 19.90 -2.30
C ALA A 136 7.34 20.73 -2.12
N SER A 137 6.16 20.16 -2.38
CA SER A 137 4.88 20.86 -2.25
C SER A 137 4.52 21.20 -0.81
N GLY A 138 5.00 20.39 0.15
CA GLY A 138 4.62 20.54 1.56
C GLY A 138 3.13 20.33 1.83
N LYS A 139 2.38 19.72 0.89
CA LYS A 139 0.94 19.44 0.98
C LYS A 139 0.65 17.96 1.08
N GLY A 140 -0.55 17.61 1.47
CA GLY A 140 -1.07 16.25 1.33
C GLY A 140 -1.23 15.87 -0.15
N ASN A 141 -0.86 14.64 -0.50
CA ASN A 141 -0.94 14.19 -1.89
C ASN A 141 -1.18 12.69 -2.00
N VAL A 142 -1.65 12.27 -3.20
CA VAL A 142 -1.87 10.86 -3.53
C VAL A 142 -1.09 10.51 -4.80
N ILE A 143 -0.19 9.56 -4.69
CA ILE A 143 0.59 9.02 -5.81
C ILE A 143 0.06 7.62 -6.13
N THR A 144 -0.57 7.44 -7.28
CA THR A 144 -1.08 6.16 -7.75
C THR A 144 0.00 5.47 -8.60
N CYS A 145 0.44 4.30 -8.16
CA CYS A 145 1.40 3.47 -8.87
C CYS A 145 0.67 2.30 -9.52
N ASP A 146 0.53 2.30 -10.84
CA ASP A 146 -0.02 1.17 -11.57
C ASP A 146 0.99 0.03 -11.58
N ILE A 147 0.61 -1.13 -11.05
CA ILE A 147 1.42 -2.34 -11.00
C ILE A 147 0.67 -3.56 -11.52
N ASP A 148 1.40 -4.59 -11.93
CA ASP A 148 0.83 -5.84 -12.41
C ASP A 148 0.05 -6.57 -11.28
N SER A 149 -1.15 -7.07 -11.63
CA SER A 149 -2.04 -7.81 -10.72
C SER A 149 -1.46 -9.14 -10.22
N ASP A 150 -0.54 -9.75 -10.97
CA ASP A 150 0.05 -11.04 -10.65
C ASP A 150 1.46 -10.94 -10.02
N ARG A 151 1.82 -9.75 -9.52
CA ARG A 151 3.03 -9.57 -8.70
C ARG A 151 2.82 -10.18 -7.32
N ASP A 152 3.51 -11.29 -7.07
CA ASP A 152 3.45 -12.02 -5.81
C ASP A 152 4.49 -11.51 -4.80
N VAL A 153 4.19 -11.69 -3.52
CA VAL A 153 5.10 -11.41 -2.41
C VAL A 153 5.89 -12.66 -2.08
N PHE A 154 7.21 -12.59 -2.13
CA PHE A 154 8.12 -13.63 -1.67
C PHE A 154 9.31 -12.97 -0.93
N PRO A 155 9.92 -13.68 0.06
CA PRO A 155 9.50 -14.97 0.62
C PRO A 155 8.20 -14.87 1.42
N ILE A 156 7.48 -15.99 1.54
CA ILE A 156 6.33 -16.15 2.43
C ILE A 156 6.45 -17.45 3.24
N VAL A 157 5.82 -17.47 4.41
CA VAL A 157 5.64 -18.70 5.18
C VAL A 157 4.19 -19.15 5.02
N PRO A 158 3.92 -20.34 4.46
CA PRO A 158 2.56 -20.85 4.34
C PRO A 158 1.90 -21.02 5.72
N PRO A 159 0.57 -20.90 5.80
CA PRO A 159 -0.15 -21.07 7.07
C PRO A 159 0.15 -22.41 7.72
N GLY A 160 0.44 -22.39 9.03
CA GLY A 160 0.74 -23.58 9.81
C GLY A 160 2.18 -24.10 9.69
N ASN A 161 3.01 -23.51 8.83
CA ASN A 161 4.40 -23.92 8.67
C ASN A 161 5.33 -23.15 9.62
N ALA A 162 6.53 -23.72 9.85
CA ALA A 162 7.56 -23.07 10.63
C ALA A 162 8.30 -22.01 9.82
N MET A 163 9.00 -21.07 10.47
CA MET A 163 9.73 -19.98 9.81
C MET A 163 10.80 -20.47 8.81
N HIS A 164 11.37 -21.65 9.05
CA HIS A 164 12.37 -22.24 8.13
C HIS A 164 11.75 -22.91 6.89
N ASP A 165 10.41 -23.09 6.86
CA ASP A 165 9.67 -23.61 5.70
C ASP A 165 9.23 -22.50 4.74
N GLN A 166 9.93 -21.38 4.73
CA GLN A 166 9.60 -20.28 3.85
C GLN A 166 9.68 -20.68 2.37
N VAL A 167 8.76 -20.15 1.60
CA VAL A 167 8.67 -20.31 0.15
C VAL A 167 9.32 -19.10 -0.50
N LEU A 168 10.31 -19.30 -1.34
CA LEU A 168 11.07 -18.23 -1.99
C LEU A 168 10.49 -17.86 -3.35
N SER A 169 9.75 -18.78 -3.96
CA SER A 169 9.12 -18.57 -5.28
C SER A 169 7.91 -19.49 -5.46
N ALA A 170 7.08 -19.20 -6.46
CA ALA A 170 5.94 -20.07 -6.81
C ALA A 170 6.35 -21.50 -7.21
N LYS A 171 7.60 -21.71 -7.61
CA LYS A 171 8.12 -23.04 -8.02
C LYS A 171 8.37 -23.96 -6.82
N ASP A 172 8.52 -23.40 -5.62
CA ASP A 172 8.82 -24.15 -4.41
C ASP A 172 7.54 -24.76 -3.78
N ILE A 173 6.37 -24.41 -4.31
CA ILE A 173 5.08 -24.94 -3.86
C ILE A 173 4.80 -26.24 -4.59
N GLY A 174 4.61 -27.32 -3.83
CA GLY A 174 4.31 -28.66 -4.39
C GLY A 174 5.53 -29.56 -4.58
N THR A 175 6.71 -29.15 -4.14
CA THR A 175 7.94 -29.97 -4.16
C THR A 175 8.20 -30.75 -2.86
N LYS A 176 7.18 -30.82 -1.97
CA LYS A 176 7.24 -31.65 -0.73
C LYS A 176 6.29 -32.82 -0.80
#